data_6c983611c8bb4262ed49fee1a4fe6844
#
_entry.id   6c983611c8bb4262ed49fee1a4fe6844
#
_cell.length_a   1.000
_cell.length_b   1.000
_cell.length_c   1.000
_cell.angle_alpha   90.00
_cell.angle_beta   90.00
_cell.angle_gamma   90.00
#
_symmetry.space_group_name_H-M   'P 1'
#
loop_
_entity.id
_entity.type
_entity.pdbx_description
1 polymer ?
#
loop_
_entity_poly.entity_id
_entity_poly.type
_entity_poly.pdbx_seq_one_letter_code
_entity_poly.pdbx_strand_id
1 'polypeptide(L)'
;MNGCEKTTRTMGQTIRRLRMEQNLTQETLAELLGVTSQAVSKWENNIGLPDIAQIVPLAGVFGVPTDVLFGLDSTTAETEVQTILRDAQRKK
;
A
#
# COMPACT_ATOMS: atom_id res chain seq x y z
N MET A 1 -0.43 -19.70 14.65
CA MET A 1 -0.45 -19.10 14.53
C MET A 1 -0.45 -18.43 14.02
N ASN A 2 -0.67 -18.23 13.89
CA ASN A 2 -0.78 -17.48 13.39
C ASN A 2 -0.18 -16.36 13.29
N GLY A 3 0.64 -16.05 13.85
CA GLY A 3 1.31 -14.81 13.81
C GLY A 3 1.79 -14.40 12.49
N CYS A 4 2.28 -15.27 11.74
CA CYS A 4 2.80 -14.92 10.44
C CYS A 4 1.74 -14.40 9.53
N GLU A 5 0.56 -14.82 9.71
CA GLU A 5 -0.48 -14.36 8.84
C GLU A 5 -0.75 -12.91 9.01
N LYS A 6 -0.49 -12.37 10.17
CA LYS A 6 -0.76 -11.00 10.39
C LYS A 6 0.21 -10.10 9.74
N THR A 7 1.39 -10.60 9.48
CA THR A 7 2.39 -9.73 8.89
C THR A 7 2.41 -9.81 7.40
N THR A 8 1.57 -10.66 6.81
CA THR A 8 1.61 -10.81 5.36
C THR A 8 0.33 -10.32 4.77
N ARG A 9 0.26 -9.06 4.54
CA ARG A 9 -0.90 -8.49 3.90
C ARG A 9 -0.58 -8.33 2.43
N THR A 10 -1.47 -8.78 1.56
CA THR A 10 -1.25 -8.61 0.14
C THR A 10 -1.46 -7.16 -0.24
N MET A 11 -0.86 -6.77 -1.37
CA MET A 11 -1.07 -5.42 -1.86
C MET A 11 -2.54 -5.17 -2.13
N GLY A 12 -3.26 -6.15 -2.65
CA GLY A 12 -4.67 -5.98 -2.91
C GLY A 12 -5.46 -5.70 -1.66
N GLN A 13 -5.15 -6.41 -0.59
CA GLN A 13 -5.82 -6.16 0.68
C GLN A 13 -5.53 -4.77 1.20
N THR A 14 -4.30 -4.33 1.05
CA THR A 14 -3.91 -3.00 1.48
C THR A 14 -4.63 -1.93 0.67
N ILE A 15 -4.68 -2.10 -0.64
CA ILE A 15 -5.36 -1.15 -1.50
C ILE A 15 -6.82 -1.04 -1.09
N ARG A 16 -7.46 -2.17 -0.88
CA ARG A 16 -8.86 -2.16 -0.52
C ARG A 16 -9.08 -1.48 0.83
N ARG A 17 -8.24 -1.79 1.80
CA ARG A 17 -8.39 -1.19 3.12
C ARG A 17 -8.24 0.32 3.06
N LEU A 18 -7.20 0.79 2.38
CA LEU A 18 -6.96 2.22 2.30
C LEU A 18 -8.06 2.93 1.52
N ARG A 19 -8.54 2.28 0.47
CA ARG A 19 -9.64 2.85 -0.30
C ARG A 19 -10.87 3.02 0.56
N MET A 20 -11.20 1.98 1.31
CA MET A 20 -12.38 2.03 2.14
C MET A 20 -12.24 3.02 3.29
N GLU A 21 -11.04 3.14 3.82
CA GLU A 21 -10.81 4.11 4.87
C GLU A 21 -11.05 5.53 4.40
N GLN A 22 -10.86 5.77 3.12
CA GLN A 22 -11.09 7.10 2.57
C GLN A 22 -12.45 7.21 1.91
N ASN A 23 -13.29 6.21 2.08
CA ASN A 23 -14.65 6.24 1.54
C ASN A 23 -14.67 6.38 0.02
N LEU A 24 -13.71 5.75 -0.64
CA LEU A 24 -13.66 5.77 -2.09
C LEU A 24 -14.25 4.49 -2.65
N THR A 25 -14.96 4.62 -3.77
CA THR A 25 -15.38 3.43 -4.50
C THR A 25 -14.25 3.01 -5.43
N GLN A 26 -14.36 1.78 -5.94
CA GLN A 26 -13.38 1.34 -6.94
C GLN A 26 -13.40 2.25 -8.16
N GLU A 27 -14.57 2.71 -8.53
CA GLU A 27 -14.70 3.58 -9.69
C GLU A 27 -14.03 4.92 -9.45
N THR A 28 -14.23 5.49 -8.28
CA THR A 28 -13.61 6.76 -7.99
C THR A 28 -12.10 6.64 -7.94
N LEU A 29 -11.61 5.59 -7.31
CA LEU A 29 -10.18 5.38 -7.28
C LEU A 29 -9.63 5.21 -8.69
N ALA A 30 -10.33 4.46 -9.52
CA ALA A 30 -9.89 4.26 -10.89
C ALA A 30 -9.81 5.58 -11.64
N GLU A 31 -10.78 6.44 -11.43
CA GLU A 31 -10.77 7.75 -12.08
C GLU A 31 -9.58 8.58 -11.65
N LEU A 32 -9.29 8.55 -10.38
CA LEU A 32 -8.16 9.32 -9.86
C LEU A 32 -6.84 8.84 -10.42
N LEU A 33 -6.77 7.57 -10.74
CA LEU A 33 -5.54 6.98 -11.26
C LEU A 33 -5.49 6.92 -12.78
N GLY A 34 -6.61 7.16 -13.43
CA GLY A 34 -6.66 7.07 -14.89
C GLY A 34 -6.67 5.62 -15.38
N VAL A 35 -7.27 4.72 -14.61
CA VAL A 35 -7.38 3.32 -15.00
C VAL A 35 -8.84 2.91 -14.94
N THR A 36 -9.12 1.68 -15.27
CA THR A 36 -10.50 1.19 -15.22
C THR A 36 -10.82 0.64 -13.84
N SER A 37 -12.11 0.62 -13.51
CA SER A 37 -12.50 0.03 -12.25
C SER A 37 -12.23 -1.46 -12.22
N GLN A 38 -12.25 -2.12 -13.38
CA GLN A 38 -11.87 -3.51 -13.45
C GLN A 38 -10.43 -3.73 -13.03
N ALA A 39 -9.55 -2.81 -13.37
CA ALA A 39 -8.16 -2.92 -12.96
C ALA A 39 -8.06 -2.86 -11.44
N VAL A 40 -8.76 -1.91 -10.83
CA VAL A 40 -8.74 -1.79 -9.38
C VAL A 40 -9.30 -3.06 -8.74
N SER A 41 -10.38 -3.58 -9.30
CA SER A 41 -10.97 -4.79 -8.78
C SER A 41 -10.00 -5.95 -8.84
N LYS A 42 -9.27 -6.08 -9.94
CA LYS A 42 -8.30 -7.16 -10.06
C LYS A 42 -7.20 -7.02 -9.04
N TRP A 43 -6.74 -5.80 -8.80
CA TRP A 43 -5.70 -5.59 -7.79
C TRP A 43 -6.20 -6.04 -6.42
N GLU A 44 -7.42 -5.65 -6.08
CA GLU A 44 -7.97 -5.93 -4.76
C GLU A 44 -8.24 -7.41 -4.56
N ASN A 45 -8.43 -8.13 -5.65
CA ASN A 45 -8.68 -9.56 -5.58
C ASN A 45 -7.44 -10.40 -5.86
N ASN A 46 -6.29 -9.75 -5.95
CA ASN A 46 -5.01 -10.42 -6.15
C ASN A 46 -4.93 -11.17 -7.45
N ILE A 47 -5.66 -10.70 -8.45
CA ILE A 47 -5.60 -11.27 -9.78
C ILE A 47 -4.49 -10.64 -10.59
N GLY A 48 -4.16 -9.39 -10.28
CA GLY A 48 -3.09 -8.69 -10.93
C GLY A 48 -2.52 -7.67 -9.99
N LEU A 49 -1.43 -7.06 -10.38
CA LEU A 49 -0.77 -6.03 -9.58
C LEU A 49 -0.75 -4.73 -10.35
N PRO A 50 -0.76 -3.60 -9.64
CA PRO A 50 -0.58 -2.33 -10.33
C PRO A 50 0.81 -2.25 -10.94
N ASP A 51 0.90 -1.60 -12.09
CA ASP A 51 2.19 -1.28 -12.66
C ASP A 51 2.93 -0.34 -11.76
N ILE A 52 4.26 -0.33 -11.92
CA ILE A 52 5.05 0.61 -11.17
C ILE A 52 4.59 2.04 -11.44
N ALA A 53 4.08 2.29 -12.63
CA ALA A 53 3.57 3.61 -12.96
C ALA A 53 2.34 3.98 -12.16
N GLN A 54 1.66 3.01 -11.57
CA GLN A 54 0.49 3.26 -10.76
C GLN A 54 0.81 3.29 -9.28
N ILE A 55 1.93 2.74 -8.88
CA ILE A 55 2.26 2.62 -7.47
C ILE A 55 2.39 3.99 -6.81
N VAL A 56 3.11 4.90 -7.43
CA VAL A 56 3.32 6.22 -6.85
C VAL A 56 2.02 7.01 -6.80
N PRO A 57 1.22 7.05 -7.87
CA PRO A 57 -0.08 7.72 -7.77
C PRO A 57 -1.00 7.10 -6.72
N LEU A 58 -0.98 5.76 -6.58
CA LEU A 58 -1.77 5.12 -5.54
C LEU A 58 -1.37 5.61 -4.16
N ALA A 59 -0.08 5.63 -3.91
CA ALA A 59 0.42 6.09 -2.63
C ALA A 59 0.02 7.53 -2.40
N GLY A 60 0.05 8.34 -3.45
CA GLY A 60 -0.34 9.73 -3.34
C GLY A 60 -1.80 9.91 -3.01
N VAL A 61 -2.67 9.14 -3.66
CA VAL A 61 -4.10 9.22 -3.38
C VAL A 61 -4.38 8.85 -1.94
N PHE A 62 -3.72 7.80 -1.46
CA PHE A 62 -3.94 7.34 -0.10
C PHE A 62 -3.17 8.14 0.94
N GLY A 63 -2.21 8.94 0.51
CA GLY A 63 -1.42 9.72 1.46
C GLY A 63 -0.47 8.89 2.28
N VAL A 64 0.07 7.82 1.69
CA VAL A 64 0.97 6.92 2.41
C VAL A 64 2.22 6.72 1.59
N PRO A 65 3.30 6.28 2.21
CA PRO A 65 4.49 5.92 1.44
C PRO A 65 4.27 4.66 0.64
N THR A 66 5.05 4.48 -0.40
CA THR A 66 4.90 3.30 -1.24
C THR A 66 5.14 2.01 -0.48
N ASP A 67 5.94 2.06 0.57
CA ASP A 67 6.18 0.88 1.40
C ASP A 67 4.90 0.29 1.94
N VAL A 68 3.96 1.15 2.28
CA VAL A 68 2.69 0.71 2.83
C VAL A 68 1.95 -0.15 1.83
N LEU A 69 2.03 0.22 0.55
CA LEU A 69 1.36 -0.54 -0.49
C LEU A 69 1.94 -1.94 -0.61
N PHE A 70 3.21 -2.09 -0.32
CA PHE A 70 3.84 -3.39 -0.43
C PHE A 70 3.68 -4.22 0.83
N GLY A 71 2.89 -3.74 1.78
CA GLY A 71 2.64 -4.52 2.98
C GLY A 71 3.72 -4.43 4.01
N LEU A 72 4.54 -3.39 3.93
CA LEU A 72 5.62 -3.19 4.89
C LEU A 72 5.28 -2.13 5.90
N ASP A 73 4.02 -1.89 6.07
CA ASP A 73 3.58 -0.74 6.83
C ASP A 73 3.53 -1.00 8.31
N SER A 74 3.84 -2.16 8.74
CA SER A 74 3.68 -2.34 10.13
C SER A 74 4.76 -3.14 10.62
N THR A 75 4.86 -3.27 11.75
CA THR A 75 5.59 -4.20 12.33
C THR A 75 6.87 -3.71 12.84
N THR A 76 7.42 -4.50 13.60
CA THR A 76 8.65 -4.23 14.27
C THR A 76 9.80 -4.05 13.32
N ALA A 77 9.80 -4.84 12.28
CA ALA A 77 10.92 -4.78 11.35
C ALA A 77 11.01 -3.43 10.69
N GLU A 78 9.88 -2.91 10.29
CA GLU A 78 9.87 -1.60 9.67
C GLU A 78 10.32 -0.54 10.64
N THR A 79 9.85 -0.63 11.85
CA THR A 79 10.22 0.33 12.87
C THR A 79 11.72 0.29 13.11
N GLU A 80 12.29 -0.88 13.13
CA GLU A 80 13.73 -0.99 13.34
C GLU A 80 14.51 -0.37 12.21
N VAL A 81 14.07 -0.61 10.99
CA VAL A 81 14.77 -0.04 9.84
C VAL A 81 14.70 1.47 9.90
N GLN A 82 13.55 2.01 10.20
CA GLN A 82 13.44 3.46 10.25
C GLN A 82 14.26 4.05 11.35
N THR A 83 14.34 3.38 12.47
CA THR A 83 15.17 3.87 13.56
C THR A 83 16.64 3.90 13.16
N ILE A 84 17.10 2.86 12.51
CA ILE A 84 18.48 2.81 12.07
C ILE A 84 18.79 3.92 11.10
N LEU A 85 17.91 4.14 10.14
CA LEU A 85 18.12 5.18 9.16
C LEU A 85 18.12 6.55 9.81
N ARG A 86 17.23 6.75 10.75
CA ARG A 86 17.14 8.03 11.42
C ARG A 86 18.41 8.32 12.22
N ASP A 87 18.90 7.30 12.89
CA ASP A 87 20.13 7.47 13.66
C ASP A 87 21.30 7.77 12.77
N ALA A 88 21.40 7.11 11.64
CA ALA A 88 22.48 7.36 10.72
C ALA A 88 22.44 8.80 10.23
N GLN A 89 21.27 9.30 9.95
CA GLN A 89 21.17 10.68 9.48
C GLN A 89 21.50 11.65 10.58
N ARG A 90 21.14 11.32 11.78
CA ARG A 90 21.38 12.23 12.87
C ARG A 90 22.83 12.37 13.21
N LYS A 91 23.60 11.37 12.92
CA LYS A 91 25.00 11.40 13.24
C LYS A 91 25.84 12.25 12.34
N LYS A 92 25.28 12.77 11.32
CA LYS A 92 26.04 13.66 10.49
C LYS A 92 26.27 14.98 11.14
#